data_5559dae6ccbb17026e22c23d38166403
#
_entry.id   5559dae6ccbb17026e22c23d38166403
#
_cell.length_a   1.000
_cell.length_b   1.000
_cell.length_c   1.000
_cell.angle_alpha   90.00
_cell.angle_beta   90.00
_cell.angle_gamma   90.00
#
_symmetry.space_group_name_H-M   'P 1'
#
loop_
_entity.id
_entity.type
_entity.pdbx_description
1 polymer ?
#
loop_
_entity_poly.entity_id
_entity_poly.type
_entity_poly.pdbx_seq_one_letter_code
_entity_poly.pdbx_strand_id
1 'polypeptide(L)'
;MGAEYDFAATPGFEEGGSEYYSVAGAERMRDVLPGFDSGTTLIGILGQPFKCPPAPFEGALLLHDHLVERGIRADAEIRVIGPMAAPVPITKEVSQSILDALHERGVEYVPKQRVVELDPHSKEARLESGGTVSYDLFVGIPVHRVPAVVESSGLAVDGWVPVDHTNLTTRFPDVYALGDVAGVPIAKAGVFAEAAAAVVADDIGARLRGGVLQRPYEGAGSCYIEFGRGMVGKVEANFLGGPAPTARLVGPSRELAAEKEAFASTRRARWFGS
;
A
#
# COMPACT_ATOMS: atom_id res chain seq x y z
N MET A 1 5.98 -15.63 -0.40
CA MET A 1 5.33 -15.05 -1.60
C MET A 1 4.63 -13.76 -1.22
N GLY A 2 4.53 -12.80 -2.16
CA GLY A 2 3.79 -11.56 -1.95
C GLY A 2 2.31 -11.70 -2.29
N ALA A 3 1.68 -10.56 -2.66
CA ALA A 3 0.33 -10.53 -3.21
C ALA A 3 0.39 -10.14 -4.69
N GLU A 4 -0.50 -10.71 -5.48
CA GLU A 4 -0.74 -10.38 -6.88
C GLU A 4 -1.91 -9.40 -7.02
N TYR A 5 -2.11 -8.88 -8.22
CA TYR A 5 -3.16 -7.92 -8.53
C TYR A 5 -4.25 -8.58 -9.35
N ASP A 6 -5.50 -8.33 -8.99
CA ASP A 6 -6.66 -8.75 -9.73
C ASP A 6 -7.28 -7.53 -10.43
N PHE A 7 -6.80 -7.26 -11.63
CA PHE A 7 -7.31 -6.15 -12.44
C PHE A 7 -8.73 -6.40 -12.91
N ALA A 8 -9.09 -7.66 -13.18
CA ALA A 8 -10.42 -8.06 -13.63
C ALA A 8 -11.51 -7.88 -12.54
N ALA A 9 -11.11 -7.78 -11.26
CA ALA A 9 -12.05 -7.49 -10.17
C ALA A 9 -12.73 -6.11 -10.28
N THR A 10 -12.21 -5.22 -11.15
CA THR A 10 -12.81 -3.92 -11.45
C THR A 10 -13.00 -3.84 -12.98
N PRO A 11 -14.20 -4.16 -13.51
CA PRO A 11 -14.47 -4.10 -14.94
C PRO A 11 -14.08 -2.75 -15.56
N GLY A 12 -13.50 -2.78 -16.76
CA GLY A 12 -13.02 -1.59 -17.48
C GLY A 12 -11.68 -1.02 -16.98
N PHE A 13 -11.08 -1.60 -15.92
CA PHE A 13 -9.83 -1.08 -15.37
C PHE A 13 -8.62 -1.36 -16.27
N GLU A 14 -8.56 -2.52 -16.91
CA GLU A 14 -7.44 -2.86 -17.81
C GLU A 14 -7.39 -1.95 -19.04
N GLU A 15 -8.55 -1.50 -19.54
CA GLU A 15 -8.68 -0.63 -20.70
C GLU A 15 -8.56 0.86 -20.36
N GLY A 16 -9.15 1.29 -19.24
CA GLY A 16 -9.31 2.72 -18.90
C GLY A 16 -8.49 3.19 -17.72
N GLY A 17 -7.85 2.28 -16.99
CA GLY A 17 -7.07 2.59 -15.79
C GLY A 17 -5.56 2.57 -16.01
N SER A 18 -4.88 3.24 -15.11
CA SER A 18 -3.43 3.17 -14.91
C SER A 18 -3.14 2.75 -13.47
N GLU A 19 -1.93 2.26 -13.19
CA GLU A 19 -1.49 1.89 -11.84
C GLU A 19 0.04 2.01 -11.74
N TYR A 20 0.58 1.99 -10.52
CA TYR A 20 2.02 2.06 -10.27
C TYR A 20 2.49 1.00 -9.24
N TYR A 21 1.71 -0.04 -9.04
CA TYR A 21 2.02 -1.14 -8.13
C TYR A 21 2.84 -2.24 -8.79
N SER A 22 2.69 -2.43 -10.11
CA SER A 22 3.55 -3.29 -10.91
C SER A 22 4.64 -2.48 -11.63
N VAL A 23 5.73 -3.14 -12.01
CA VAL A 23 6.79 -2.49 -12.82
C VAL A 23 6.21 -2.03 -14.14
N ALA A 24 5.44 -2.88 -14.83
CA ALA A 24 4.81 -2.53 -16.11
C ALA A 24 3.82 -1.36 -15.98
N GLY A 25 3.04 -1.32 -14.88
CA GLY A 25 2.13 -0.20 -14.59
C GLY A 25 2.88 1.10 -14.32
N ALA A 26 3.94 1.05 -13.53
CA ALA A 26 4.78 2.22 -13.25
C ALA A 26 5.47 2.75 -14.53
N GLU A 27 5.95 1.86 -15.41
CA GLU A 27 6.49 2.24 -16.72
C GLU A 27 5.42 2.90 -17.60
N ARG A 28 4.22 2.34 -17.64
CA ARG A 28 3.07 2.94 -18.35
C ARG A 28 2.71 4.31 -17.79
N MET A 29 2.66 4.46 -16.47
CA MET A 29 2.41 5.77 -15.83
C MET A 29 3.45 6.81 -16.23
N ARG A 30 4.74 6.45 -16.27
CA ARG A 30 5.81 7.33 -16.77
C ARG A 30 5.55 7.83 -18.19
N ASP A 31 4.97 6.97 -19.05
CA ASP A 31 4.70 7.29 -20.46
C ASP A 31 3.37 8.06 -20.63
N VAL A 32 2.40 7.89 -19.72
CA VAL A 32 1.09 8.57 -19.75
C VAL A 32 1.16 9.99 -19.16
N LEU A 33 1.89 10.18 -18.07
CA LEU A 33 1.94 11.47 -17.35
C LEU A 33 2.39 12.66 -18.21
N PRO A 34 3.35 12.57 -19.12
CA PRO A 34 3.73 13.68 -19.98
C PRO A 34 2.62 14.17 -20.92
N GLY A 35 1.65 13.31 -21.25
CA GLY A 35 0.50 13.64 -22.10
C GLY A 35 -0.72 14.16 -21.35
N PHE A 36 -0.69 14.18 -20.02
CA PHE A 36 -1.77 14.73 -19.21
C PHE A 36 -1.54 16.23 -18.99
N ASP A 37 -2.34 17.08 -19.59
CA ASP A 37 -2.16 18.55 -19.57
C ASP A 37 -3.23 19.26 -18.73
N SER A 38 -4.42 18.69 -18.57
CA SER A 38 -5.52 19.27 -17.78
C SER A 38 -6.59 18.24 -17.45
N GLY A 39 -7.53 18.62 -16.58
CA GLY A 39 -8.68 17.80 -16.22
C GLY A 39 -8.55 17.10 -14.88
N THR A 40 -9.36 16.10 -14.63
CA THR A 40 -9.45 15.39 -13.35
C THR A 40 -8.64 14.11 -13.35
N THR A 41 -7.64 14.02 -12.45
CA THR A 41 -7.04 12.75 -12.06
C THR A 41 -7.80 12.16 -10.88
N LEU A 42 -8.33 10.97 -11.07
CA LEU A 42 -9.01 10.20 -10.05
C LEU A 42 -8.14 9.03 -9.59
N ILE A 43 -7.70 9.06 -8.33
CA ILE A 43 -6.97 7.95 -7.71
C ILE A 43 -7.97 7.10 -6.94
N GLY A 44 -8.20 5.86 -7.39
CA GLY A 44 -9.21 4.96 -6.82
C GLY A 44 -8.59 3.79 -6.06
N ILE A 45 -8.93 3.61 -4.77
CA ILE A 45 -8.57 2.41 -4.01
C ILE A 45 -9.67 1.37 -4.24
N LEU A 46 -9.34 0.33 -5.03
CA LEU A 46 -10.30 -0.62 -5.58
C LEU A 46 -10.61 -1.80 -4.65
N GLY A 47 -9.78 -2.02 -3.62
CA GLY A 47 -9.99 -3.11 -2.66
C GLY A 47 -9.15 -2.99 -1.40
N GLN A 48 -9.47 -3.81 -0.40
CA GLN A 48 -8.72 -3.94 0.85
C GLN A 48 -8.58 -5.43 1.23
N PRO A 49 -7.49 -5.82 1.90
CA PRO A 49 -6.27 -5.04 2.14
C PRO A 49 -5.42 -4.87 0.87
N PHE A 50 -4.57 -3.86 0.85
CA PHE A 50 -3.62 -3.60 -0.24
C PHE A 50 -2.23 -3.29 0.32
N LYS A 51 -1.19 -3.40 -0.52
CA LYS A 51 0.20 -3.10 -0.14
C LYS A 51 0.41 -1.61 0.03
N CYS A 52 1.25 -1.23 1.01
CA CYS A 52 1.63 0.15 1.25
C CYS A 52 0.42 1.09 1.44
N PRO A 53 -0.30 1.03 2.57
CA PRO A 53 -1.51 1.82 2.80
C PRO A 53 -1.38 3.33 2.52
N PRO A 54 -0.24 4.03 2.75
CA PRO A 54 -0.10 5.43 2.38
C PRO A 54 0.13 5.70 0.89
N ALA A 55 0.48 4.69 0.07
CA ALA A 55 0.85 4.90 -1.34
C ALA A 55 -0.17 5.66 -2.21
N PRO A 56 -1.51 5.50 -2.06
CA PRO A 56 -2.48 6.31 -2.81
C PRO A 56 -2.33 7.81 -2.55
N PHE A 57 -2.04 8.16 -1.31
CA PHE A 57 -1.88 9.55 -0.87
C PHE A 57 -0.50 10.10 -1.26
N GLU A 58 0.55 9.28 -1.15
CA GLU A 58 1.88 9.60 -1.69
C GLU A 58 1.80 9.89 -3.19
N GLY A 59 1.10 9.03 -3.95
CA GLY A 59 0.87 9.22 -5.39
C GLY A 59 0.19 10.54 -5.70
N ALA A 60 -0.82 10.93 -4.92
CA ALA A 60 -1.52 12.20 -5.09
C ALA A 60 -0.60 13.42 -4.80
N LEU A 61 0.20 13.35 -3.73
CA LEU A 61 1.12 14.42 -3.34
C LEU A 61 2.28 14.58 -4.34
N LEU A 62 2.83 13.48 -4.82
CA LEU A 62 3.89 13.48 -5.84
C LEU A 62 3.34 13.91 -7.21
N LEU A 63 2.13 13.51 -7.57
CA LEU A 63 1.47 13.98 -8.78
C LEU A 63 1.25 15.50 -8.73
N HIS A 64 0.78 16.04 -7.59
CA HIS A 64 0.67 17.48 -7.40
C HIS A 64 2.00 18.18 -7.70
N ASP A 65 3.10 17.70 -7.14
CA ASP A 65 4.42 18.33 -7.36
C ASP A 65 4.85 18.24 -8.82
N HIS A 66 4.62 17.11 -9.48
CA HIS A 66 4.88 16.96 -10.91
C HIS A 66 4.09 17.94 -11.77
N LEU A 67 2.81 18.17 -11.46
CA LEU A 67 1.98 19.14 -12.18
C LEU A 67 2.41 20.59 -11.90
N VAL A 68 2.90 20.89 -10.70
CA VAL A 68 3.49 22.19 -10.36
C VAL A 68 4.78 22.42 -11.16
N GLU A 69 5.67 21.45 -11.22
CA GLU A 69 6.93 21.52 -11.99
C GLU A 69 6.66 21.73 -13.49
N ARG A 70 5.58 21.15 -14.02
CA ARG A 70 5.14 21.36 -15.41
C ARG A 70 4.39 22.69 -15.62
N GLY A 71 4.04 23.43 -14.56
CA GLY A 71 3.29 24.68 -14.64
C GLY A 71 1.80 24.53 -14.97
N ILE A 72 1.22 23.32 -14.85
CA ILE A 72 -0.17 23.02 -15.22
C ILE A 72 -1.06 22.63 -14.03
N ARG A 73 -0.57 22.80 -12.79
CA ARG A 73 -1.34 22.40 -11.59
C ARG A 73 -2.69 23.12 -11.48
N ALA A 74 -2.80 24.36 -11.98
CA ALA A 74 -4.04 25.12 -11.92
C ALA A 74 -5.13 24.59 -12.86
N ASP A 75 -4.75 23.84 -13.90
CA ASP A 75 -5.65 23.28 -14.90
C ASP A 75 -6.05 21.83 -14.58
N ALA A 76 -5.62 21.30 -13.45
CA ALA A 76 -5.82 19.91 -13.05
C ALA A 76 -6.47 19.79 -11.67
N GLU A 77 -7.44 18.90 -11.53
CA GLU A 77 -7.98 18.43 -10.25
C GLU A 77 -7.37 17.09 -9.88
N ILE A 78 -7.14 16.86 -8.58
CA ILE A 78 -6.70 15.57 -8.05
C ILE A 78 -7.67 15.16 -6.96
N ARG A 79 -8.24 13.96 -7.10
CA ARG A 79 -9.15 13.36 -6.10
C ARG A 79 -8.68 11.95 -5.75
N VAL A 80 -8.73 11.62 -4.47
CA VAL A 80 -8.49 10.25 -3.97
C VAL A 80 -9.80 9.70 -3.43
N ILE A 81 -10.26 8.57 -3.95
CA ILE A 81 -11.46 7.88 -3.48
C ILE A 81 -11.03 6.56 -2.82
N GLY A 82 -11.46 6.34 -1.59
CA GLY A 82 -11.11 5.11 -0.87
C GLY A 82 -12.16 4.60 0.11
N PRO A 83 -12.21 3.27 0.33
CA PRO A 83 -13.17 2.65 1.23
C PRO A 83 -12.91 2.95 2.71
N MET A 84 -11.71 3.42 3.06
CA MET A 84 -11.35 3.73 4.43
C MET A 84 -12.00 5.04 4.90
N ALA A 85 -12.28 5.13 6.20
CA ALA A 85 -12.76 6.37 6.82
C ALA A 85 -11.67 7.45 6.94
N ALA A 86 -10.40 7.03 6.94
CA ALA A 86 -9.23 7.89 7.05
C ALA A 86 -8.03 7.25 6.34
N PRO A 87 -7.01 8.01 5.91
CA PRO A 87 -5.84 7.49 5.19
C PRO A 87 -5.11 6.34 5.87
N VAL A 88 -4.89 6.45 7.18
CA VAL A 88 -4.23 5.43 8.00
C VAL A 88 -5.08 5.19 9.26
N PRO A 89 -6.06 4.26 9.21
CA PRO A 89 -7.08 4.12 10.25
C PRO A 89 -6.57 3.80 11.66
N ILE A 90 -5.36 3.24 11.80
CA ILE A 90 -4.80 2.87 13.10
C ILE A 90 -4.33 4.06 13.94
N THR A 91 -4.16 5.23 13.34
CA THR A 91 -3.71 6.43 14.06
C THR A 91 -4.31 7.70 13.48
N LYS A 92 -4.88 8.52 14.37
CA LYS A 92 -5.44 9.82 13.99
C LYS A 92 -4.35 10.80 13.57
N GLU A 93 -3.19 10.77 14.22
CA GLU A 93 -2.07 11.67 13.98
C GLU A 93 -1.55 11.55 12.54
N VAL A 94 -1.23 10.33 12.10
CA VAL A 94 -0.74 10.09 10.73
C VAL A 94 -1.81 10.44 9.70
N SER A 95 -3.06 10.04 9.94
CA SER A 95 -4.18 10.37 9.06
C SER A 95 -4.37 11.88 8.92
N GLN A 96 -4.34 12.62 10.02
CA GLN A 96 -4.51 14.06 10.00
C GLN A 96 -3.38 14.74 9.25
N SER A 97 -2.14 14.34 9.49
CA SER A 97 -0.98 14.88 8.76
C SER A 97 -1.07 14.68 7.25
N ILE A 98 -1.56 13.51 6.80
CA ILE A 98 -1.81 13.25 5.38
C ILE A 98 -2.94 14.14 4.86
N LEU A 99 -4.06 14.23 5.58
CA LEU A 99 -5.20 15.05 5.18
C LEU A 99 -4.85 16.54 5.09
N ASP A 100 -4.06 17.05 6.03
CA ASP A 100 -3.57 18.42 6.02
C ASP A 100 -2.69 18.67 4.79
N ALA A 101 -1.79 17.74 4.48
CA ALA A 101 -0.92 17.84 3.30
C ALA A 101 -1.70 17.79 1.98
N LEU A 102 -2.77 16.98 1.88
CA LEU A 102 -3.66 16.94 0.74
C LEU A 102 -4.43 18.26 0.61
N HIS A 103 -5.02 18.73 1.72
CA HIS A 103 -5.80 19.97 1.75
C HIS A 103 -4.97 21.19 1.34
N GLU A 104 -3.73 21.33 1.86
CA GLU A 104 -2.81 22.41 1.48
C GLU A 104 -2.49 22.44 -0.02
N ARG A 105 -2.66 21.33 -0.73
CA ARG A 105 -2.39 21.18 -2.16
C ARG A 105 -3.65 21.15 -3.02
N GLY A 106 -4.82 21.37 -2.42
CA GLY A 106 -6.09 21.29 -3.12
C GLY A 106 -6.36 19.91 -3.70
N VAL A 107 -5.99 18.85 -2.96
CA VAL A 107 -6.31 17.46 -3.28
C VAL A 107 -7.48 17.01 -2.41
N GLU A 108 -8.54 16.52 -3.03
CA GLU A 108 -9.73 16.03 -2.33
C GLU A 108 -9.55 14.56 -1.94
N TYR A 109 -9.88 14.20 -0.69
CA TYR A 109 -10.07 12.81 -0.28
C TYR A 109 -11.54 12.53 -0.02
N VAL A 110 -12.12 11.55 -0.74
CA VAL A 110 -13.49 11.06 -0.59
C VAL A 110 -13.46 9.72 0.14
N PRO A 111 -13.69 9.71 1.46
CA PRO A 111 -13.68 8.50 2.26
C PRO A 111 -14.94 7.66 2.09
N LYS A 112 -14.86 6.38 2.49
CA LYS A 112 -16.00 5.44 2.55
C LYS A 112 -16.71 5.25 1.21
N GLN A 113 -15.94 5.37 0.13
CA GLN A 113 -16.39 5.17 -1.23
C GLN A 113 -15.40 4.25 -1.95
N ARG A 114 -15.91 3.42 -2.84
CA ARG A 114 -15.09 2.54 -3.68
C ARG A 114 -15.56 2.64 -5.13
N VAL A 115 -14.61 2.74 -6.05
CA VAL A 115 -14.87 2.56 -7.47
C VAL A 115 -15.00 1.07 -7.74
N VAL A 116 -16.05 0.67 -8.44
CA VAL A 116 -16.39 -0.73 -8.71
C VAL A 116 -16.36 -1.07 -10.20
N GLU A 117 -16.33 -0.08 -11.06
CA GLU A 117 -16.28 -0.24 -12.51
C GLU A 117 -15.79 1.06 -13.16
N LEU A 118 -15.11 0.94 -14.30
CA LEU A 118 -14.80 2.06 -15.18
C LEU A 118 -15.51 1.90 -16.52
N ASP A 119 -16.00 3.00 -17.07
CA ASP A 119 -16.34 3.12 -18.48
C ASP A 119 -15.24 3.93 -19.19
N PRO A 120 -14.35 3.27 -19.95
CA PRO A 120 -13.26 3.96 -20.65
C PRO A 120 -13.73 4.89 -21.77
N HIS A 121 -14.94 4.67 -22.33
CA HIS A 121 -15.46 5.47 -23.42
C HIS A 121 -16.03 6.80 -22.95
N SER A 122 -16.84 6.76 -21.87
CA SER A 122 -17.38 7.97 -21.26
C SER A 122 -16.40 8.61 -20.27
N LYS A 123 -15.33 7.93 -19.91
CA LYS A 123 -14.40 8.29 -18.84
C LYS A 123 -15.12 8.51 -17.50
N GLU A 124 -15.94 7.57 -17.13
CA GLU A 124 -16.70 7.58 -15.88
C GLU A 124 -16.31 6.40 -14.98
N ALA A 125 -16.16 6.68 -13.70
CA ALA A 125 -15.97 5.70 -12.64
C ALA A 125 -17.26 5.52 -11.85
N ARG A 126 -17.79 4.29 -11.80
CA ARG A 126 -18.99 3.96 -11.03
C ARG A 126 -18.63 3.67 -9.58
N LEU A 127 -19.36 4.27 -8.66
CA LEU A 127 -19.17 4.10 -7.22
C LEU A 127 -20.07 2.98 -6.67
N GLU A 128 -19.58 2.29 -5.64
CA GLU A 128 -20.32 1.23 -4.93
C GLU A 128 -21.64 1.73 -4.32
N SER A 129 -21.68 2.98 -3.86
CA SER A 129 -22.90 3.63 -3.32
C SER A 129 -23.92 4.02 -4.39
N GLY A 130 -23.61 3.82 -5.67
CA GLY A 130 -24.32 4.36 -6.82
C GLY A 130 -23.77 5.72 -7.25
N GLY A 131 -24.14 6.13 -8.46
CA GLY A 131 -23.61 7.35 -9.10
C GLY A 131 -22.25 7.11 -9.78
N THR A 132 -21.83 8.13 -10.52
CA THR A 132 -20.58 8.14 -11.30
C THR A 132 -19.77 9.39 -11.01
N VAL A 133 -18.46 9.27 -11.25
CA VAL A 133 -17.49 10.37 -11.18
C VAL A 133 -16.70 10.36 -12.48
N SER A 134 -16.68 11.48 -13.19
CA SER A 134 -15.89 11.62 -14.41
C SER A 134 -14.40 11.79 -14.08
N TYR A 135 -13.55 11.32 -15.00
CA TYR A 135 -12.09 11.45 -14.91
C TYR A 135 -11.47 11.67 -16.29
N ASP A 136 -10.32 12.31 -16.34
CA ASP A 136 -9.48 12.37 -17.54
C ASP A 136 -8.33 11.36 -17.45
N LEU A 137 -7.78 11.15 -16.25
CA LEU A 137 -6.80 10.12 -15.92
C LEU A 137 -7.30 9.35 -14.69
N PHE A 138 -7.44 8.03 -14.82
CA PHE A 138 -7.72 7.15 -13.69
C PHE A 138 -6.45 6.40 -13.25
N VAL A 139 -6.15 6.47 -11.95
CA VAL A 139 -5.04 5.73 -11.33
C VAL A 139 -5.60 4.82 -10.24
N GLY A 140 -5.57 3.52 -10.46
CA GLY A 140 -6.14 2.53 -9.55
C GLY A 140 -5.10 1.92 -8.61
N ILE A 141 -5.51 1.74 -7.36
CA ILE A 141 -4.85 0.81 -6.45
C ILE A 141 -5.58 -0.52 -6.59
N PRO A 142 -5.02 -1.49 -7.32
CA PRO A 142 -5.76 -2.67 -7.74
C PRO A 142 -6.18 -3.54 -6.55
N VAL A 143 -7.15 -4.40 -6.76
CA VAL A 143 -7.50 -5.45 -5.80
C VAL A 143 -6.31 -6.38 -5.64
N HIS A 144 -5.95 -6.71 -4.40
CA HIS A 144 -4.84 -7.59 -4.07
C HIS A 144 -5.35 -8.97 -3.68
N ARG A 145 -4.67 -10.02 -4.10
CA ARG A 145 -4.95 -11.42 -3.78
C ARG A 145 -3.68 -12.20 -3.51
N VAL A 146 -3.82 -13.38 -2.95
CA VAL A 146 -2.71 -14.36 -2.97
C VAL A 146 -2.40 -14.80 -4.40
N PRO A 147 -1.16 -15.19 -4.70
CA PRO A 147 -0.83 -15.80 -5.99
C PRO A 147 -1.69 -17.02 -6.31
N ALA A 148 -2.02 -17.22 -7.58
CA ALA A 148 -2.86 -18.32 -8.04
C ALA A 148 -2.36 -19.70 -7.57
N VAL A 149 -1.04 -19.89 -7.48
CA VAL A 149 -0.44 -21.13 -6.96
C VAL A 149 -0.75 -21.35 -5.46
N VAL A 150 -0.87 -20.28 -4.68
CA VAL A 150 -1.24 -20.36 -3.25
C VAL A 150 -2.73 -20.68 -3.11
N GLU A 151 -3.57 -20.08 -3.94
CA GLU A 151 -5.01 -20.33 -3.96
C GLU A 151 -5.28 -21.80 -4.35
N SER A 152 -4.68 -22.29 -5.43
CA SER A 152 -4.83 -23.67 -5.92
C SER A 152 -4.24 -24.73 -4.98
N SER A 153 -3.30 -24.37 -4.10
CA SER A 153 -2.73 -25.29 -3.10
C SER A 153 -3.67 -25.58 -1.93
N GLY A 154 -4.80 -24.87 -1.81
CA GLY A 154 -5.71 -24.98 -0.68
C GLY A 154 -5.20 -24.36 0.63
N LEU A 155 -4.13 -23.56 0.58
CA LEU A 155 -3.61 -22.84 1.74
C LEU A 155 -4.46 -21.61 2.07
N ALA A 156 -5.00 -20.93 1.06
CA ALA A 156 -5.75 -19.69 1.21
C ALA A 156 -7.18 -19.94 1.72
N VAL A 157 -7.67 -18.99 2.52
CA VAL A 157 -9.06 -18.83 2.92
C VAL A 157 -9.38 -17.34 2.78
N ASP A 158 -10.50 -17.00 2.13
CA ASP A 158 -10.93 -15.61 1.91
C ASP A 158 -9.82 -14.72 1.29
N GLY A 159 -9.06 -15.30 0.36
CA GLY A 159 -8.02 -14.59 -0.41
C GLY A 159 -6.67 -14.44 0.29
N TRP A 160 -6.47 -15.02 1.51
CA TRP A 160 -5.21 -14.93 2.27
C TRP A 160 -4.91 -16.26 2.97
N VAL A 161 -3.64 -16.49 3.34
CA VAL A 161 -3.24 -17.70 4.08
C VAL A 161 -3.41 -17.46 5.57
N PRO A 162 -4.35 -18.15 6.26
CA PRO A 162 -4.50 -18.05 7.70
C PRO A 162 -3.25 -18.59 8.42
N VAL A 163 -2.77 -17.85 9.43
CA VAL A 163 -1.60 -18.21 10.23
C VAL A 163 -1.85 -17.93 11.70
N ASP A 164 -1.12 -18.63 12.56
CA ASP A 164 -0.92 -18.20 13.94
C ASP A 164 -0.11 -16.88 13.94
N HIS A 165 -0.66 -15.82 14.54
CA HIS A 165 -0.03 -14.50 14.52
C HIS A 165 1.25 -14.43 15.35
N THR A 166 1.51 -15.43 16.21
CA THR A 166 2.68 -15.47 17.09
C THR A 166 3.93 -15.94 16.37
N ASN A 167 3.80 -17.00 15.56
CA ASN A 167 4.92 -17.70 14.92
C ASN A 167 4.75 -17.93 13.42
N LEU A 168 3.61 -17.50 12.84
CA LEU A 168 3.30 -17.56 11.40
C LEU A 168 3.16 -18.98 10.83
N THR A 169 2.90 -19.98 11.69
CA THR A 169 2.55 -21.32 11.25
C THR A 169 1.16 -21.37 10.63
N THR A 170 0.97 -22.21 9.63
CA THR A 170 -0.35 -22.50 9.05
C THR A 170 -1.00 -23.69 9.76
N ARG A 171 -2.21 -24.04 9.35
CA ARG A 171 -2.90 -25.27 9.78
C ARG A 171 -2.20 -26.56 9.35
N PHE A 172 -1.27 -26.49 8.40
CA PHE A 172 -0.53 -27.66 7.92
C PHE A 172 0.79 -27.77 8.68
N PRO A 173 1.17 -28.95 9.15
CA PRO A 173 2.45 -29.17 9.82
C PRO A 173 3.62 -28.71 8.96
N ASP A 174 4.59 -28.03 9.59
CA ASP A 174 5.84 -27.56 8.98
C ASP A 174 5.65 -26.59 7.79
N VAL A 175 4.47 -26.00 7.65
CA VAL A 175 4.17 -24.98 6.64
C VAL A 175 3.95 -23.63 7.29
N TYR A 176 4.71 -22.64 6.86
CA TYR A 176 4.63 -21.24 7.29
C TYR A 176 4.16 -20.36 6.16
N ALA A 177 3.46 -19.28 6.49
CA ALA A 177 3.18 -18.20 5.55
C ALA A 177 3.52 -16.86 6.18
N LEU A 178 4.26 -16.01 5.44
CA LEU A 178 4.73 -14.72 5.92
C LEU A 178 4.74 -13.69 4.79
N GLY A 179 4.82 -12.41 5.17
CA GLY A 179 4.71 -11.29 4.23
C GLY A 179 3.28 -11.08 3.75
N ASP A 180 3.13 -10.50 2.56
CA ASP A 180 1.81 -10.04 2.08
C ASP A 180 0.80 -11.16 1.85
N VAL A 181 1.26 -12.40 1.63
CA VAL A 181 0.39 -13.58 1.45
C VAL A 181 -0.33 -13.99 2.73
N ALA A 182 0.24 -13.66 3.90
CA ALA A 182 -0.30 -14.07 5.20
C ALA A 182 -1.53 -13.23 5.60
N GLY A 183 -2.53 -13.89 6.17
CA GLY A 183 -3.76 -13.31 6.70
C GLY A 183 -3.58 -12.68 8.08
N VAL A 184 -2.50 -11.93 8.29
CA VAL A 184 -2.24 -11.19 9.54
C VAL A 184 -2.88 -9.82 9.45
N PRO A 185 -3.55 -9.30 10.52
CA PRO A 185 -4.23 -8.01 10.50
C PRO A 185 -3.25 -6.83 10.68
N ILE A 186 -2.28 -6.72 9.79
CA ILE A 186 -1.25 -5.68 9.77
C ILE A 186 -1.18 -5.03 8.39
N ALA A 187 -0.48 -3.90 8.29
CA ALA A 187 -0.17 -3.31 7.00
C ALA A 187 0.69 -4.26 6.14
N LYS A 188 0.34 -4.42 4.88
CA LYS A 188 1.14 -5.19 3.92
C LYS A 188 2.29 -4.33 3.43
N ALA A 189 3.48 -4.53 4.03
CA ALA A 189 4.69 -3.80 3.68
C ALA A 189 5.96 -4.64 3.96
N GLY A 190 7.02 -4.37 3.21
CA GLY A 190 8.26 -5.14 3.24
C GLY A 190 8.93 -5.22 4.61
N VAL A 191 8.83 -4.16 5.43
CA VAL A 191 9.39 -4.15 6.79
C VAL A 191 8.75 -5.18 7.71
N PHE A 192 7.44 -5.39 7.58
CA PHE A 192 6.71 -6.39 8.37
C PHE A 192 7.00 -7.81 7.85
N ALA A 193 7.18 -7.95 6.54
CA ALA A 193 7.61 -9.22 5.94
C ALA A 193 9.04 -9.61 6.38
N GLU A 194 9.96 -8.65 6.48
CA GLU A 194 11.33 -8.85 6.99
C GLU A 194 11.30 -9.30 8.46
N ALA A 195 10.52 -8.62 9.30
CA ALA A 195 10.35 -8.99 10.71
C ALA A 195 9.71 -10.38 10.87
N ALA A 196 8.71 -10.69 10.06
CA ALA A 196 8.07 -12.01 10.01
C ALA A 196 9.04 -13.11 9.61
N ALA A 197 9.93 -12.86 8.63
CA ALA A 197 10.94 -13.81 8.20
C ALA A 197 11.95 -14.14 9.31
N ALA A 198 12.35 -13.15 10.12
CA ALA A 198 13.22 -13.38 11.26
C ALA A 198 12.56 -14.28 12.31
N VAL A 199 11.29 -14.04 12.63
CA VAL A 199 10.53 -14.86 13.58
C VAL A 199 10.38 -16.29 13.09
N VAL A 200 10.05 -16.50 11.82
CA VAL A 200 9.95 -17.85 11.22
C VAL A 200 11.28 -18.57 11.26
N ALA A 201 12.38 -17.89 10.93
CA ALA A 201 13.72 -18.48 11.01
C ALA A 201 14.08 -18.89 12.43
N ASP A 202 13.75 -18.06 13.43
CA ASP A 202 13.98 -18.35 14.85
C ASP A 202 13.13 -19.54 15.33
N ASP A 203 11.84 -19.62 14.92
CA ASP A 203 10.94 -20.74 15.28
C ASP A 203 11.44 -22.06 14.69
N ILE A 204 11.77 -22.08 13.40
CA ILE A 204 12.34 -23.27 12.73
C ILE A 204 13.64 -23.70 13.44
N GLY A 205 14.54 -22.74 13.68
CA GLY A 205 15.80 -23.02 14.36
C GLY A 205 15.63 -23.53 15.80
N ALA A 206 14.65 -23.03 16.54
CA ALA A 206 14.30 -23.49 17.88
C ALA A 206 13.77 -24.93 17.84
N ARG A 207 12.79 -25.22 16.98
CA ARG A 207 12.20 -26.57 16.80
C ARG A 207 13.24 -27.63 16.43
N LEU A 208 14.13 -27.31 15.49
CA LEU A 208 15.23 -28.23 15.09
C LEU A 208 16.19 -28.58 16.25
N ARG A 209 16.28 -27.72 17.26
CA ARG A 209 17.07 -27.94 18.47
C ARG A 209 16.26 -28.48 19.66
N GLY A 210 15.00 -28.85 19.44
CA GLY A 210 14.08 -29.33 20.49
C GLY A 210 13.63 -28.25 21.48
N GLY A 211 13.71 -26.98 21.09
CA GLY A 211 13.29 -25.82 21.86
C GLY A 211 11.99 -25.18 21.34
N VAL A 212 11.69 -23.99 21.84
CA VAL A 212 10.51 -23.20 21.47
C VAL A 212 10.90 -21.78 21.09
N LEU A 213 10.08 -21.12 20.29
CA LEU A 213 10.22 -19.72 19.93
C LEU A 213 10.24 -18.83 21.18
N GLN A 214 11.25 -17.96 21.28
CA GLN A 214 11.43 -17.08 22.45
C GLN A 214 10.78 -15.70 22.26
N ARG A 215 10.69 -15.21 21.04
CA ARG A 215 10.14 -13.89 20.71
C ARG A 215 9.04 -14.03 19.68
N PRO A 216 7.79 -13.78 20.06
CA PRO A 216 6.67 -13.82 19.13
C PRO A 216 6.75 -12.69 18.10
N TYR A 217 6.01 -12.85 17.01
CA TYR A 217 5.82 -11.82 16.03
C TYR A 217 4.94 -10.70 16.57
N GLU A 218 5.45 -9.49 16.61
CA GLU A 218 4.74 -8.32 17.14
C GLU A 218 4.16 -7.42 16.03
N GLY A 219 4.47 -7.70 14.75
CA GLY A 219 4.06 -6.81 13.66
C GLY A 219 4.63 -5.40 13.82
N ALA A 220 5.84 -5.28 14.37
CA ALA A 220 6.52 -4.01 14.58
C ALA A 220 7.41 -3.65 13.38
N GLY A 221 7.45 -2.36 13.03
CA GLY A 221 8.27 -1.87 11.93
C GLY A 221 8.09 -0.39 11.66
N SER A 222 8.94 0.15 10.77
CA SER A 222 8.88 1.55 10.36
C SER A 222 8.75 1.64 8.84
N CYS A 223 7.82 2.47 8.38
CA CYS A 223 7.61 2.79 6.97
C CYS A 223 7.83 4.29 6.75
N TYR A 224 8.23 4.66 5.54
CA TYR A 224 8.35 6.06 5.13
C TYR A 224 7.16 6.45 4.27
N ILE A 225 6.75 7.71 4.35
CA ILE A 225 5.67 8.32 3.56
C ILE A 225 6.22 9.57 2.86
N GLU A 226 6.07 9.63 1.55
CA GLU A 226 6.37 10.83 0.77
C GLU A 226 5.26 11.87 0.93
N PHE A 227 5.64 13.05 1.43
CA PHE A 227 4.73 14.19 1.55
C PHE A 227 4.86 15.20 0.39
N GLY A 228 5.66 14.87 -0.62
CA GLY A 228 6.02 15.79 -1.70
C GLY A 228 7.01 16.89 -1.26
N ARG A 229 7.48 17.69 -2.21
CA ARG A 229 8.47 18.78 -2.00
C ARG A 229 9.75 18.30 -1.31
N GLY A 230 10.12 17.04 -1.48
CA GLY A 230 11.26 16.40 -0.84
C GLY A 230 11.09 16.19 0.67
N MET A 231 9.87 16.24 1.18
CA MET A 231 9.54 15.98 2.58
C MET A 231 9.10 14.53 2.76
N VAL A 232 9.70 13.83 3.71
CA VAL A 232 9.39 12.45 4.06
C VAL A 232 9.00 12.36 5.52
N GLY A 233 7.90 11.66 5.82
CA GLY A 233 7.52 11.24 7.16
C GLY A 233 7.93 9.80 7.42
N LYS A 234 8.18 9.43 8.67
CA LYS A 234 8.43 8.06 9.11
C LYS A 234 7.34 7.63 10.09
N VAL A 235 6.66 6.55 9.78
CA VAL A 235 5.66 5.94 10.67
C VAL A 235 6.29 4.74 11.36
N GLU A 236 6.38 4.80 12.67
CA GLU A 236 6.76 3.69 13.53
C GLU A 236 5.48 3.03 14.03
N ALA A 237 5.26 1.76 13.69
CA ALA A 237 4.04 1.03 14.02
C ALA A 237 4.34 -0.29 14.74
N ASN A 238 3.43 -0.67 15.64
CA ASN A 238 3.37 -1.99 16.26
C ASN A 238 1.90 -2.45 16.25
N PHE A 239 1.62 -3.53 15.55
CA PHE A 239 0.25 -4.00 15.35
C PHE A 239 -0.20 -5.05 16.36
N LEU A 240 0.70 -5.88 16.89
CA LEU A 240 0.38 -7.07 17.67
C LEU A 240 1.05 -7.13 19.06
N GLY A 241 2.05 -6.29 19.32
CA GLY A 241 2.83 -6.31 20.57
C GLY A 241 2.11 -5.69 21.77
N GLY A 242 0.84 -5.32 21.66
CA GLY A 242 0.05 -4.73 22.73
C GLY A 242 -1.44 -5.03 22.61
N PRO A 243 -2.27 -4.48 23.51
CA PRO A 243 -3.72 -4.71 23.51
C PRO A 243 -4.43 -4.04 22.32
N ALA A 244 -3.80 -3.09 21.67
CA ALA A 244 -4.27 -2.42 20.46
C ALA A 244 -3.08 -1.99 19.60
N PRO A 245 -3.26 -1.89 18.26
CA PRO A 245 -2.24 -1.33 17.37
C PRO A 245 -1.86 0.09 17.78
N THR A 246 -0.56 0.39 17.68
CA THR A 246 -0.02 1.73 17.90
C THR A 246 0.78 2.20 16.71
N ALA A 247 0.77 3.49 16.43
CA ALA A 247 1.66 4.11 15.46
C ALA A 247 1.96 5.56 15.84
N ARG A 248 3.15 6.01 15.48
CA ARG A 248 3.65 7.37 15.69
C ARG A 248 4.25 7.90 14.39
N LEU A 249 3.97 9.17 14.09
CA LEU A 249 4.61 9.90 12.99
C LEU A 249 5.84 10.65 13.49
N VAL A 250 6.93 10.54 12.77
CA VAL A 250 8.13 11.37 12.90
C VAL A 250 8.26 12.21 11.63
N GLY A 251 8.43 13.50 11.77
CA GLY A 251 8.47 14.43 10.64
C GLY A 251 7.05 14.90 10.22
N PRO A 252 6.84 15.29 8.94
CA PRO A 252 7.74 15.12 7.80
C PRO A 252 8.94 16.07 7.77
N SER A 253 10.08 15.61 7.24
CA SER A 253 11.29 16.43 7.10
C SER A 253 12.16 15.98 5.90
N ARG A 254 13.12 16.85 5.50
CA ARG A 254 14.09 16.53 4.44
C ARG A 254 15.17 15.55 4.91
N GLU A 255 15.50 15.55 6.20
CA GLU A 255 16.45 14.61 6.81
C GLU A 255 15.97 13.17 6.67
N LEU A 256 14.65 12.95 6.82
CA LEU A 256 14.04 11.63 6.64
C LEU A 256 14.06 11.13 5.18
N ALA A 257 14.20 12.02 4.20
CA ALA A 257 14.41 11.62 2.80
C ALA A 257 15.75 10.89 2.63
N ALA A 258 16.82 11.39 3.23
CA ALA A 258 18.11 10.70 3.22
C ALA A 258 18.07 9.37 4.01
N GLU A 259 17.34 9.31 5.13
CA GLU A 259 17.14 8.06 5.87
C GLU A 259 16.36 7.03 5.03
N LYS A 260 15.34 7.45 4.29
CA LYS A 260 14.59 6.59 3.36
C LYS A 260 15.48 6.04 2.24
N GLU A 261 16.35 6.85 1.67
CA GLU A 261 17.31 6.42 0.64
C GLU A 261 18.30 5.40 1.22
N ALA A 262 18.85 5.67 2.41
CA ALA A 262 19.72 4.73 3.12
C ALA A 262 19.01 3.42 3.48
N PHE A 263 17.70 3.43 3.73
CA PHE A 263 16.91 2.25 4.00
C PHE A 263 16.98 1.23 2.87
N ALA A 264 16.87 1.64 1.62
CA ALA A 264 16.95 0.74 0.48
C ALA A 264 18.39 0.23 0.26
N SER A 265 19.39 1.13 0.29
CA SER A 265 20.79 0.78 0.05
C SER A 265 21.37 -0.16 1.12
N THR A 266 21.05 0.06 2.38
CA THR A 266 21.51 -0.80 3.49
C THR A 266 20.92 -2.22 3.41
N ARG A 267 19.66 -2.38 3.02
CA ARG A 267 19.04 -3.69 2.82
C ARG A 267 19.61 -4.40 1.62
N ARG A 268 19.83 -3.69 0.53
CA ARG A 268 20.48 -4.25 -0.66
C ARG A 268 21.87 -4.77 -0.33
N ALA A 269 22.69 -4.00 0.38
CA ALA A 269 24.00 -4.43 0.84
C ALA A 269 23.92 -5.65 1.78
N ARG A 270 22.97 -5.64 2.74
CA ARG A 270 22.77 -6.75 3.69
C ARG A 270 22.36 -8.06 3.02
N TRP A 271 21.46 -7.99 2.02
CA TRP A 271 20.89 -9.21 1.43
C TRP A 271 21.65 -9.72 0.21
N PHE A 272 22.32 -8.84 -0.52
CA PHE A 272 22.98 -9.17 -1.79
C PHE A 272 24.47 -8.86 -1.82
N GLY A 273 25.03 -8.27 -0.75
CA GLY A 273 26.46 -7.99 -0.64
C GLY A 273 26.98 -6.91 -1.61
N SER A 274 26.11 -6.01 -2.06
CA SER A 274 26.45 -4.99 -3.08
C SER A 274 26.01 -3.59 -2.68
#